data_1054ba12367c3fea2254d08c95b93894
#
_entry.id   1054ba12367c3fea2254d08c95b93894
#
_cell.length_a   1.000
_cell.length_b   1.000
_cell.length_c   1.000
_cell.angle_alpha   90.00
_cell.angle_beta   90.00
_cell.angle_gamma   90.00
#
_symmetry.space_group_name_H-M   'P 1'
#
loop_
_entity.id
_entity.type
_entity.pdbx_description
1 polymer ?
#
loop_
_entity_poly.entity_id
_entity_poly.type
_entity_poly.pdbx_seq_one_letter_code
_entity_poly.pdbx_strand_id
1 'polypeptide(L)'
;MEEKITNYSFTILGLYRTDYTTTLHARAMAKKLSVSHVTLLPHLRRLEKAKILLSRKVGRNKEYLLNPGNSPTKHYLEIAEELATIDYLNKNFLIKRISDQLSTLNLLGSLLLFGSYTKDYSTEASDIDIFHLGGLEQNQQSQIKKFGKTYGKEINIKTSSLENFHKGLRTGDTLIKEIVENHIILQDPSPFVNSTWRNYSER
;
A
#
# COMPACT_ATOMS: atom_id res chain seq x y z
N MET A 1 -18.03 5.88 -25.71
CA MET A 1 -18.40 5.33 -24.39
C MET A 1 -17.13 5.18 -23.58
N GLU A 2 -16.94 5.98 -22.53
CA GLU A 2 -15.80 5.80 -21.62
C GLU A 2 -15.97 4.48 -20.85
N GLU A 3 -15.01 3.58 -21.01
CA GLU A 3 -14.99 2.33 -20.27
C GLU A 3 -14.60 2.60 -18.82
N LYS A 4 -15.55 2.46 -17.89
CA LYS A 4 -15.32 2.64 -16.46
C LYS A 4 -14.27 1.67 -15.94
N ILE A 5 -13.34 2.18 -15.12
CA ILE A 5 -12.41 1.36 -14.35
C ILE A 5 -13.21 0.66 -13.26
N THR A 6 -12.98 -0.64 -13.11
CA THR A 6 -13.75 -1.54 -12.25
C THR A 6 -12.92 -2.07 -11.08
N ASN A 7 -13.55 -2.71 -10.10
CA ASN A 7 -12.86 -3.35 -8.97
C ASN A 7 -11.67 -4.24 -9.39
N TYR A 8 -11.80 -5.04 -10.44
CA TYR A 8 -10.68 -5.85 -10.95
C TYR A 8 -9.50 -5.02 -11.44
N SER A 9 -9.73 -3.81 -11.96
CA SER A 9 -8.63 -2.91 -12.35
C SER A 9 -7.81 -2.49 -11.13
N PHE A 10 -8.47 -2.16 -10.02
CA PHE A 10 -7.77 -1.82 -8.77
C PHE A 10 -7.09 -3.03 -8.14
N THR A 11 -7.70 -4.22 -8.20
CA THR A 11 -7.06 -5.46 -7.76
C THR A 11 -5.78 -5.74 -8.55
N ILE A 12 -5.76 -5.48 -9.87
CA ILE A 12 -4.53 -5.55 -10.68
C ILE A 12 -3.50 -4.52 -10.20
N LEU A 13 -3.91 -3.29 -9.95
CA LEU A 13 -3.01 -2.24 -9.45
C LEU A 13 -2.47 -2.55 -8.05
N GLY A 14 -3.24 -3.26 -7.24
CA GLY A 14 -2.79 -3.81 -5.95
C GLY A 14 -1.54 -4.68 -6.03
N LEU A 15 -1.25 -5.29 -7.17
CA LEU A 15 -0.02 -6.09 -7.37
C LEU A 15 1.27 -5.24 -7.46
N TYR A 16 1.14 -3.94 -7.61
CA TYR A 16 2.25 -2.99 -7.71
C TYR A 16 2.49 -2.19 -6.42
N ARG A 17 1.59 -2.29 -5.42
CA ARG A 17 1.62 -1.47 -4.21
C ARG A 17 2.96 -1.49 -3.48
N THR A 18 3.56 -2.65 -3.40
CA THR A 18 4.80 -2.89 -2.63
C THR A 18 6.08 -2.69 -3.45
N ASP A 19 5.96 -2.60 -4.78
CA ASP A 19 7.08 -2.31 -5.68
C ASP A 19 6.56 -1.75 -7.02
N TYR A 20 6.66 -0.45 -7.19
CA TYR A 20 6.23 0.25 -8.41
C TYR A 20 7.10 -0.07 -9.63
N THR A 21 8.29 -0.63 -9.44
CA THR A 21 9.19 -1.04 -10.54
C THR A 21 8.83 -2.41 -11.12
N THR A 22 7.96 -3.13 -10.45
CA THR A 22 7.54 -4.48 -10.86
C THR A 22 6.98 -4.48 -12.28
N THR A 23 7.38 -5.49 -13.06
CA THR A 23 6.78 -5.82 -14.36
C THR A 23 6.13 -7.18 -14.32
N LEU A 24 4.90 -7.30 -14.79
CA LEU A 24 4.13 -8.53 -14.73
C LEU A 24 3.44 -8.83 -16.05
N HIS A 25 3.45 -10.09 -16.48
CA HIS A 25 2.62 -10.55 -17.59
C HIS A 25 1.26 -11.07 -17.09
N ALA A 26 0.22 -11.05 -17.94
CA ALA A 26 -1.16 -11.36 -17.55
C ALA A 26 -1.32 -12.70 -16.82
N ARG A 27 -0.58 -13.75 -17.21
CA ARG A 27 -0.63 -15.06 -16.54
C ARG A 27 -0.04 -15.02 -15.13
N ALA A 28 1.04 -14.25 -14.89
CA ALA A 28 1.60 -14.07 -13.54
C ALA A 28 0.63 -13.33 -12.64
N MET A 29 -0.01 -12.27 -13.15
CA MET A 29 -1.06 -11.55 -12.41
C MET A 29 -2.23 -12.49 -12.08
N ALA A 30 -2.70 -13.27 -13.04
CA ALA A 30 -3.80 -14.22 -12.86
C ALA A 30 -3.50 -15.26 -11.78
N LYS A 31 -2.26 -15.78 -11.75
CA LYS A 31 -1.79 -16.70 -10.70
C LYS A 31 -1.80 -16.03 -9.33
N LYS A 32 -1.28 -14.81 -9.21
CA LYS A 32 -1.25 -14.05 -7.94
C LYS A 32 -2.66 -13.73 -7.43
N LEU A 33 -3.61 -13.47 -8.33
CA LEU A 33 -4.98 -13.11 -8.00
C LEU A 33 -5.95 -14.31 -7.95
N SER A 34 -5.45 -15.54 -8.20
CA SER A 34 -6.25 -16.77 -8.23
C SER A 34 -7.46 -16.70 -9.18
N VAL A 35 -7.27 -16.08 -10.35
CA VAL A 35 -8.30 -15.93 -11.40
C VAL A 35 -7.82 -16.40 -12.76
N SER A 36 -8.73 -16.58 -13.74
CA SER A 36 -8.34 -16.83 -15.12
C SER A 36 -7.63 -15.61 -15.74
N HIS A 37 -6.57 -15.84 -16.50
CA HIS A 37 -5.92 -14.75 -17.22
C HIS A 37 -6.83 -14.08 -18.25
N VAL A 38 -7.80 -14.83 -18.81
CA VAL A 38 -8.81 -14.29 -19.75
C VAL A 38 -9.69 -13.24 -19.06
N THR A 39 -10.01 -13.46 -17.78
CA THR A 39 -10.76 -12.50 -16.95
C THR A 39 -10.04 -11.16 -16.83
N LEU A 40 -8.70 -11.16 -16.77
CA LEU A 40 -7.92 -9.94 -16.60
C LEU A 40 -7.73 -9.14 -17.89
N LEU A 41 -7.79 -9.77 -19.07
CA LEU A 41 -7.49 -9.10 -20.34
C LEU A 41 -8.31 -7.84 -20.62
N PRO A 42 -9.64 -7.80 -20.39
CA PRO A 42 -10.42 -6.58 -20.58
C PRO A 42 -9.96 -5.45 -19.64
N HIS A 43 -9.61 -5.77 -18.39
CA HIS A 43 -9.18 -4.79 -17.40
C HIS A 43 -7.78 -4.25 -17.72
N LEU A 44 -6.87 -5.11 -18.18
CA LEU A 44 -5.53 -4.69 -18.63
C LEU A 44 -5.63 -3.75 -19.84
N ARG A 45 -6.51 -4.05 -20.81
CA ARG A 45 -6.74 -3.15 -21.96
C ARG A 45 -7.27 -1.79 -21.52
N ARG A 46 -8.18 -1.74 -20.51
CA ARG A 46 -8.72 -0.48 -19.98
C ARG A 46 -7.62 0.33 -19.30
N LEU A 47 -6.78 -0.30 -18.46
CA LEU A 47 -5.66 0.35 -17.78
C LEU A 47 -4.62 0.88 -18.78
N GLU A 48 -4.35 0.15 -19.87
CA GLU A 48 -3.49 0.63 -20.96
C GLU A 48 -4.12 1.83 -21.71
N LYS A 49 -5.40 1.74 -22.06
CA LYS A 49 -6.14 2.80 -22.76
C LYS A 49 -6.17 4.09 -21.91
N ALA A 50 -6.33 3.95 -20.60
CA ALA A 50 -6.25 5.03 -19.62
C ALA A 50 -4.81 5.52 -19.35
N LYS A 51 -3.81 4.90 -20.00
CA LYS A 51 -2.38 5.17 -19.79
C LYS A 51 -1.91 5.01 -18.34
N ILE A 52 -2.61 4.23 -17.54
CA ILE A 52 -2.22 3.88 -16.16
C ILE A 52 -1.12 2.82 -16.18
N LEU A 53 -1.27 1.81 -17.05
CA LEU A 53 -0.24 0.83 -17.35
C LEU A 53 0.35 1.09 -18.74
N LEU A 54 1.64 0.93 -18.83
CA LEU A 54 2.35 0.73 -20.09
C LEU A 54 2.50 -0.78 -20.33
N SER A 55 2.75 -1.15 -21.59
CA SER A 55 3.11 -2.52 -21.91
C SER A 55 4.28 -2.57 -22.88
N ARG A 56 5.06 -3.63 -22.74
CA ARG A 56 6.14 -3.97 -23.68
C ARG A 56 6.06 -5.42 -24.08
N LYS A 57 6.49 -5.73 -25.29
CA LYS A 57 6.59 -7.11 -25.79
C LYS A 57 7.94 -7.69 -25.38
N VAL A 58 7.94 -8.83 -24.68
CA VAL A 58 9.16 -9.55 -24.30
C VAL A 58 9.01 -10.98 -24.79
N GLY A 59 9.71 -11.30 -25.89
CA GLY A 59 9.51 -12.57 -26.60
C GLY A 59 8.07 -12.75 -27.08
N ARG A 60 7.42 -13.81 -26.63
CA ARG A 60 5.99 -14.11 -26.93
C ARG A 60 5.02 -13.52 -25.94
N ASN A 61 5.49 -12.93 -24.86
CA ASN A 61 4.67 -12.39 -23.77
C ASN A 61 4.56 -10.87 -23.89
N LYS A 62 3.46 -10.35 -23.32
CA LYS A 62 3.25 -8.93 -23.09
C LYS A 62 3.37 -8.67 -21.58
N GLU A 63 4.31 -7.80 -21.20
CA GLU A 63 4.52 -7.35 -19.83
C GLU A 63 3.89 -5.98 -19.60
N TYR A 64 3.40 -5.77 -18.40
CA TYR A 64 2.74 -4.54 -17.96
C TYR A 64 3.52 -3.92 -16.80
N LEU A 65 3.64 -2.60 -16.80
CA LEU A 65 4.32 -1.80 -15.78
C LEU A 65 3.52 -0.50 -15.56
N LEU A 66 3.69 0.09 -14.40
CA LEU A 66 3.09 1.39 -14.11
C LEU A 66 3.64 2.48 -15.05
N ASN A 67 2.81 3.44 -15.41
CA ASN A 67 3.21 4.58 -16.24
C ASN A 67 3.62 5.78 -15.38
N PRO A 68 4.91 6.05 -15.17
CA PRO A 68 5.35 7.18 -14.36
C PRO A 68 5.03 8.55 -15.00
N GLY A 69 4.87 8.60 -16.33
CA GLY A 69 4.54 9.83 -17.06
C GLY A 69 3.05 10.20 -17.00
N ASN A 70 2.19 9.39 -16.35
CA ASN A 70 0.76 9.67 -16.24
C ASN A 70 0.38 10.07 -14.82
N SER A 71 0.27 11.36 -14.56
CA SER A 71 -0.05 11.93 -13.23
C SER A 71 -1.25 11.26 -12.52
N PRO A 72 -2.38 10.93 -13.19
CA PRO A 72 -3.47 10.20 -12.55
C PRO A 72 -3.11 8.84 -11.97
N THR A 73 -2.05 8.16 -12.44
CA THR A 73 -1.69 6.79 -11.99
C THR A 73 -1.57 6.70 -10.47
N LYS A 74 -0.98 7.68 -9.82
CA LYS A 74 -0.85 7.71 -8.37
C LYS A 74 -2.18 7.68 -7.63
N HIS A 75 -3.21 8.38 -8.12
CA HIS A 75 -4.54 8.38 -7.50
C HIS A 75 -5.23 7.01 -7.61
N TYR A 76 -4.99 6.28 -8.69
CA TYR A 76 -5.45 4.90 -8.80
C TYR A 76 -4.71 3.98 -7.82
N LEU A 77 -3.44 4.26 -7.52
CA LEU A 77 -2.69 3.53 -6.49
C LEU A 77 -3.23 3.85 -5.09
N GLU A 78 -3.58 5.10 -4.78
CA GLU A 78 -4.24 5.47 -3.53
C GLU A 78 -5.54 4.65 -3.32
N ILE A 79 -6.37 4.52 -4.35
CA ILE A 79 -7.58 3.69 -4.29
C ILE A 79 -7.23 2.21 -4.11
N ALA A 80 -6.17 1.72 -4.76
CA ALA A 80 -5.73 0.33 -4.61
C ALA A 80 -5.22 0.05 -3.18
N GLU A 81 -4.58 1.03 -2.53
CA GLU A 81 -4.20 0.96 -1.10
C GLU A 81 -5.44 0.87 -0.21
N GLU A 82 -6.42 1.74 -0.41
CA GLU A 82 -7.66 1.73 0.38
C GLU A 82 -8.40 0.39 0.27
N LEU A 83 -8.52 -0.16 -0.93
CA LEU A 83 -9.16 -1.46 -1.15
C LEU A 83 -8.39 -2.60 -0.45
N ALA A 84 -7.06 -2.58 -0.51
CA ALA A 84 -6.24 -3.56 0.19
C ALA A 84 -6.39 -3.45 1.71
N THR A 85 -6.52 -2.23 2.23
CA THR A 85 -6.78 -1.99 3.66
C THR A 85 -8.15 -2.53 4.06
N ILE A 86 -9.20 -2.26 3.28
CA ILE A 86 -10.54 -2.79 3.54
C ILE A 86 -10.51 -4.33 3.56
N ASP A 87 -9.89 -4.95 2.56
CA ASP A 87 -9.77 -6.41 2.47
C ASP A 87 -9.00 -7.00 3.66
N TYR A 88 -7.93 -6.34 4.10
CA TYR A 88 -7.14 -6.73 5.25
C TYR A 88 -7.94 -6.61 6.56
N LEU A 89 -8.57 -5.48 6.80
CA LEU A 89 -9.34 -5.21 8.03
C LEU A 89 -10.56 -6.14 8.16
N ASN A 90 -11.17 -6.55 7.05
CA ASN A 90 -12.26 -7.53 7.05
C ASN A 90 -11.82 -8.93 7.53
N LYS A 91 -10.54 -9.26 7.40
CA LYS A 91 -9.95 -10.55 7.84
C LYS A 91 -9.30 -10.46 9.22
N ASN A 92 -8.96 -9.25 9.70
CA ASN A 92 -8.17 -9.02 10.90
C ASN A 92 -8.93 -8.15 11.91
N PHE A 93 -9.85 -8.79 12.63
CA PHE A 93 -10.77 -8.13 13.56
C PHE A 93 -10.06 -7.27 14.62
N LEU A 94 -8.96 -7.75 15.20
CA LEU A 94 -8.18 -7.00 16.19
C LEU A 94 -7.67 -5.67 15.60
N ILE A 95 -7.01 -5.75 14.44
CA ILE A 95 -6.45 -4.55 13.79
C ILE A 95 -7.57 -3.61 13.33
N LYS A 96 -8.71 -4.13 12.89
CA LYS A 96 -9.90 -3.33 12.57
C LYS A 96 -10.36 -2.50 13.78
N ARG A 97 -10.49 -3.12 14.96
CA ARG A 97 -10.88 -2.43 16.20
C ARG A 97 -9.89 -1.35 16.61
N ILE A 98 -8.60 -1.62 16.46
CA ILE A 98 -7.55 -0.63 16.74
C ILE A 98 -7.60 0.49 15.70
N SER A 99 -7.77 0.19 14.42
CA SER A 99 -7.91 1.18 13.35
C SER A 99 -9.12 2.10 13.57
N ASP A 100 -10.26 1.55 13.99
CA ASP A 100 -11.45 2.34 14.33
C ASP A 100 -11.17 3.37 15.46
N GLN A 101 -10.36 2.98 16.46
CA GLN A 101 -9.93 3.90 17.52
C GLN A 101 -8.88 4.92 17.03
N LEU A 102 -7.94 4.50 16.21
CA LEU A 102 -6.91 5.38 15.65
C LEU A 102 -7.52 6.48 14.78
N SER A 103 -8.59 6.18 14.04
CA SER A 103 -9.30 7.17 13.21
C SER A 103 -9.89 8.34 14.01
N THR A 104 -10.11 8.17 15.32
CA THR A 104 -10.63 9.25 16.19
C THR A 104 -9.57 10.30 16.54
N LEU A 105 -8.29 10.02 16.29
CA LEU A 105 -7.18 10.90 16.68
C LEU A 105 -6.91 12.03 15.68
N ASN A 106 -7.56 12.03 14.50
CA ASN A 106 -7.36 13.04 13.44
C ASN A 106 -5.88 13.33 13.17
N LEU A 107 -5.07 12.28 13.00
CA LEU A 107 -3.63 12.41 12.74
C LEU A 107 -3.38 12.99 11.34
N LEU A 108 -2.41 13.89 11.23
CA LEU A 108 -1.98 14.43 9.95
C LEU A 108 -0.86 13.57 9.36
N GLY A 109 -1.06 13.02 8.18
CA GLY A 109 -0.09 12.14 7.51
C GLY A 109 -0.56 10.70 7.41
N SER A 110 0.28 9.82 6.87
CA SER A 110 -0.08 8.41 6.70
C SER A 110 0.24 7.59 7.93
N LEU A 111 -0.70 6.76 8.36
CA LEU A 111 -0.51 5.78 9.43
C LEU A 111 -0.52 4.38 8.84
N LEU A 112 0.57 3.65 9.03
CA LEU A 112 0.78 2.34 8.41
C LEU A 112 1.01 1.26 9.47
N LEU A 113 0.40 0.11 9.27
CA LEU A 113 0.76 -1.14 9.92
C LEU A 113 1.90 -1.78 9.12
N PHE A 114 2.91 -2.33 9.81
CA PHE A 114 4.00 -3.08 9.21
C PHE A 114 4.43 -4.25 10.11
N GLY A 115 5.54 -4.92 9.80
CA GLY A 115 6.07 -6.00 10.62
C GLY A 115 5.31 -7.30 10.49
N SER A 116 5.19 -8.08 11.58
CA SER A 116 4.66 -9.45 11.57
C SER A 116 3.20 -9.54 11.12
N TYR A 117 2.38 -8.57 11.47
CA TYR A 117 0.97 -8.54 11.12
C TYR A 117 0.71 -8.39 9.61
N THR A 118 1.63 -7.81 8.86
CA THR A 118 1.49 -7.67 7.40
C THR A 118 2.07 -8.84 6.61
N LYS A 119 2.74 -9.78 7.28
CA LYS A 119 3.45 -10.91 6.67
C LYS A 119 2.82 -12.27 6.98
N ASP A 120 1.58 -12.29 7.51
CA ASP A 120 0.80 -13.50 7.85
C ASP A 120 1.49 -14.48 8.82
N TYR A 121 2.45 -14.02 9.65
CA TYR A 121 3.07 -14.83 10.70
C TYR A 121 2.99 -14.22 12.10
N SER A 122 2.04 -13.32 12.32
CA SER A 122 1.76 -12.81 13.66
C SER A 122 1.20 -13.92 14.56
N THR A 123 1.61 -13.88 15.81
CA THR A 123 1.11 -14.77 16.88
C THR A 123 0.37 -13.94 17.92
N GLU A 124 -0.26 -14.63 18.88
CA GLU A 124 -0.89 -13.94 20.02
C GLU A 124 0.12 -13.11 20.84
N ALA A 125 1.39 -13.47 20.82
CA ALA A 125 2.46 -12.73 21.52
C ALA A 125 3.07 -11.59 20.68
N SER A 126 2.68 -11.47 19.40
CA SER A 126 3.25 -10.43 18.52
C SER A 126 2.78 -9.03 18.92
N ASP A 127 3.73 -8.09 18.94
CA ASP A 127 3.46 -6.67 19.06
C ASP A 127 2.91 -6.11 17.74
N ILE A 128 2.23 -4.98 17.83
CA ILE A 128 1.68 -4.28 16.68
C ILE A 128 2.63 -3.15 16.31
N ASP A 129 3.26 -3.27 15.14
CA ASP A 129 4.21 -2.28 14.65
C ASP A 129 3.49 -1.25 13.77
N ILE A 130 3.52 0.02 14.18
CA ILE A 130 2.92 1.14 13.48
C ILE A 130 4.00 2.11 13.04
N PHE A 131 3.93 2.54 11.80
CA PHE A 131 4.73 3.63 11.26
C PHE A 131 3.85 4.83 10.93
N HIS A 132 4.27 6.00 11.38
CA HIS A 132 3.59 7.26 11.06
C HIS A 132 4.49 8.15 10.19
N LEU A 133 4.02 8.45 9.00
CA LEU A 133 4.66 9.40 8.08
C LEU A 133 4.06 10.80 8.31
N GLY A 134 4.73 11.55 9.14
CA GLY A 134 4.33 12.87 9.64
C GLY A 134 4.92 13.09 11.03
N GLY A 135 4.46 14.08 11.73
CA GLY A 135 4.83 14.33 13.13
C GLY A 135 3.75 13.81 14.08
N LEU A 136 4.12 13.08 15.12
CA LEU A 136 3.22 12.72 16.23
C LEU A 136 3.64 13.45 17.49
N GLU A 137 2.69 14.12 18.13
CA GLU A 137 2.86 14.67 19.45
C GLU A 137 2.98 13.56 20.50
N GLN A 138 3.66 13.84 21.61
CA GLN A 138 3.85 12.87 22.70
C GLN A 138 2.50 12.37 23.25
N ASN A 139 1.51 13.24 23.33
CA ASN A 139 0.16 12.87 23.76
C ASN A 139 -0.50 11.89 22.79
N GLN A 140 -0.42 12.12 21.48
CA GLN A 140 -0.95 11.22 20.46
C GLN A 140 -0.28 9.84 20.51
N GLN A 141 1.05 9.79 20.66
CA GLN A 141 1.77 8.52 20.82
C GLN A 141 1.30 7.75 22.06
N SER A 142 1.07 8.47 23.17
CA SER A 142 0.57 7.87 24.41
C SER A 142 -0.85 7.30 24.24
N GLN A 143 -1.71 8.00 23.51
CA GLN A 143 -3.08 7.54 23.19
C GLN A 143 -3.07 6.30 22.31
N ILE A 144 -2.24 6.27 21.26
CA ILE A 144 -2.08 5.11 20.38
C ILE A 144 -1.66 3.87 21.19
N LYS A 145 -0.65 4.01 22.07
CA LYS A 145 -0.21 2.91 22.95
C LYS A 145 -1.30 2.41 23.89
N LYS A 146 -2.18 3.30 24.39
CA LYS A 146 -3.32 2.90 25.23
C LYS A 146 -4.33 2.04 24.47
N PHE A 147 -4.55 2.28 23.19
CA PHE A 147 -5.46 1.46 22.39
C PHE A 147 -4.97 0.00 22.30
N GLY A 148 -3.67 -0.22 22.11
CA GLY A 148 -3.11 -1.58 22.16
C GLY A 148 -3.37 -2.27 23.50
N LYS A 149 -3.10 -1.58 24.60
CA LYS A 149 -3.30 -2.12 25.96
C LYS A 149 -4.75 -2.54 26.23
N THR A 150 -5.75 -1.86 25.63
CA THR A 150 -7.16 -2.22 25.74
C THR A 150 -7.42 -3.65 25.22
N TYR A 151 -6.60 -4.12 24.29
CA TYR A 151 -6.69 -5.46 23.69
C TYR A 151 -5.54 -6.39 24.12
N GLY A 152 -4.81 -6.06 25.19
CA GLY A 152 -3.69 -6.87 25.67
C GLY A 152 -2.49 -6.91 24.71
N LYS A 153 -2.32 -5.85 23.89
CA LYS A 153 -1.24 -5.74 22.90
C LYS A 153 -0.32 -4.57 23.18
N GLU A 154 0.96 -4.74 22.90
CA GLU A 154 1.91 -3.64 22.81
C GLU A 154 1.85 -3.04 21.40
N ILE A 155 1.86 -1.69 21.31
CA ILE A 155 1.98 -0.98 20.04
C ILE A 155 3.32 -0.27 20.02
N ASN A 156 4.18 -0.69 19.11
CA ASN A 156 5.44 -0.04 18.78
C ASN A 156 5.21 1.03 17.71
N ILE A 157 5.64 2.26 17.97
CA ILE A 157 5.46 3.37 17.05
C ILE A 157 6.81 3.85 16.55
N LYS A 158 6.96 3.89 15.24
CA LYS A 158 8.04 4.57 14.54
C LYS A 158 7.47 5.77 13.80
N THR A 159 8.21 6.87 13.75
CA THR A 159 7.79 8.08 13.05
C THR A 159 8.89 8.59 12.14
N SER A 160 8.50 9.22 11.04
CA SER A 160 9.45 9.91 10.16
C SER A 160 8.80 11.19 9.61
N SER A 161 9.59 12.24 9.46
CA SER A 161 9.18 13.37 8.63
C SER A 161 9.18 12.95 7.15
N LEU A 162 8.46 13.69 6.29
CA LEU A 162 8.48 13.48 4.84
C LEU A 162 9.91 13.57 4.27
N GLU A 163 10.71 14.51 4.77
CA GLU A 163 12.08 14.71 4.33
C GLU A 163 12.96 13.48 4.65
N ASN A 164 12.91 12.99 5.90
CA ASN A 164 13.66 11.80 6.30
C ASN A 164 13.19 10.55 5.59
N PHE A 165 11.89 10.41 5.33
CA PHE A 165 11.33 9.30 4.57
C PHE A 165 11.86 9.32 3.13
N HIS A 166 11.83 10.48 2.44
CA HIS A 166 12.41 10.63 1.11
C HIS A 166 13.92 10.33 1.07
N LYS A 167 14.66 10.77 2.10
CA LYS A 167 16.08 10.42 2.24
C LYS A 167 16.25 8.91 2.36
N GLY A 168 15.47 8.24 3.23
CA GLY A 168 15.51 6.79 3.42
C GLY A 168 15.18 6.01 2.14
N LEU A 169 14.18 6.46 1.35
CA LEU A 169 13.85 5.87 0.05
C LEU A 169 15.03 5.92 -0.93
N ARG A 170 15.79 7.03 -0.94
CA ARG A 170 16.96 7.20 -1.84
C ARG A 170 18.19 6.44 -1.38
N THR A 171 18.42 6.37 -0.07
CA THR A 171 19.60 5.70 0.49
C THR A 171 19.40 4.20 0.72
N GLY A 172 18.18 3.68 0.53
CA GLY A 172 17.87 2.27 0.77
C GLY A 172 17.86 1.92 2.27
N ASP A 173 17.37 2.82 3.12
CA ASP A 173 17.19 2.55 4.55
C ASP A 173 16.37 1.28 4.77
N THR A 174 16.85 0.37 5.62
CA THR A 174 16.28 -0.96 5.82
C THR A 174 14.86 -0.93 6.39
N LEU A 175 14.58 -0.01 7.32
CA LEU A 175 13.23 0.15 7.89
C LEU A 175 12.27 0.70 6.84
N ILE A 176 12.68 1.74 6.12
CA ILE A 176 11.83 2.34 5.07
C ILE A 176 11.55 1.33 3.95
N LYS A 177 12.55 0.52 3.57
CA LYS A 177 12.39 -0.55 2.59
C LYS A 177 11.38 -1.59 3.10
N GLU A 178 11.51 -2.06 4.33
CA GLU A 178 10.57 -3.01 4.94
C GLU A 178 9.14 -2.46 4.92
N ILE A 179 8.96 -1.19 5.31
CA ILE A 179 7.65 -0.53 5.32
C ILE A 179 7.07 -0.47 3.89
N VAL A 180 7.87 -0.09 2.89
CA VAL A 180 7.39 -0.03 1.50
C VAL A 180 7.01 -1.41 0.98
N GLU A 181 7.77 -2.43 1.29
CA GLU A 181 7.54 -3.81 0.81
C GLU A 181 6.40 -4.52 1.54
N ASN A 182 6.10 -4.14 2.79
CA ASN A 182 5.16 -4.86 3.65
C ASN A 182 4.36 -3.89 4.52
N HIS A 183 3.28 -3.31 3.98
CA HIS A 183 2.44 -2.37 4.70
C HIS A 183 0.95 -2.56 4.45
N ILE A 184 0.17 -2.07 5.41
CA ILE A 184 -1.27 -1.77 5.29
C ILE A 184 -1.47 -0.33 5.77
N ILE A 185 -2.08 0.52 4.97
CA ILE A 185 -2.28 1.93 5.31
C ILE A 185 -3.58 2.08 6.08
N LEU A 186 -3.48 2.29 7.39
CA LEU A 186 -4.64 2.42 8.26
C LEU A 186 -5.33 3.79 8.16
N GLN A 187 -4.59 4.82 7.74
CA GLN A 187 -5.10 6.19 7.59
C GLN A 187 -4.31 6.95 6.55
N ASP A 188 -5.00 7.72 5.70
CA ASP A 188 -4.52 8.64 4.68
C ASP A 188 -3.38 8.07 3.80
N PRO A 189 -3.69 7.41 2.67
CA PRO A 189 -2.67 6.86 1.78
C PRO A 189 -1.87 7.93 1.03
N SER A 190 -2.40 9.15 0.91
CA SER A 190 -1.88 10.14 -0.02
C SER A 190 -0.43 10.56 0.28
N PRO A 191 -0.01 10.90 1.52
CA PRO A 191 1.38 11.25 1.80
C PRO A 191 2.37 10.13 1.47
N PHE A 192 2.02 8.87 1.80
CA PHE A 192 2.86 7.71 1.52
C PHE A 192 2.96 7.44 0.02
N VAL A 193 1.83 7.36 -0.68
CA VAL A 193 1.79 7.10 -2.13
C VAL A 193 2.49 8.21 -2.90
N ASN A 194 2.28 9.48 -2.55
CA ASN A 194 2.97 10.60 -3.20
C ASN A 194 4.49 10.52 -3.02
N SER A 195 4.96 10.15 -1.83
CA SER A 195 6.39 10.04 -1.54
C SER A 195 7.05 8.88 -2.30
N THR A 196 6.43 7.71 -2.28
CA THR A 196 6.93 6.52 -2.99
C THR A 196 6.82 6.68 -4.51
N TRP A 197 5.73 7.27 -5.00
CA TRP A 197 5.54 7.59 -6.41
C TRP A 197 6.58 8.57 -6.93
N ARG A 198 6.85 9.63 -6.19
CA ARG A 198 7.89 10.60 -6.56
C ARG A 198 9.24 9.92 -6.71
N ASN A 199 9.64 9.09 -5.73
CA ASN A 199 10.89 8.35 -5.79
C ASN A 199 10.96 7.37 -6.98
N TYR A 200 9.80 6.82 -7.42
CA TYR A 200 9.71 5.97 -8.61
C TYR A 200 9.79 6.75 -9.91
N SER A 201 9.05 7.86 -10.01
CA SER A 201 8.93 8.64 -11.25
C SER A 201 10.15 9.50 -11.59
N GLU A 202 11.00 9.78 -10.60
CA GLU A 202 12.25 10.56 -10.76
C GLU A 202 13.47 9.67 -11.10
N ARG A 203 13.30 8.33 -11.20
CA ARG A 203 14.35 7.38 -11.64
C ARG A 203 14.41 7.27 -13.15
#